data_6e75243897e4ccc45deb5fba62962b3a
#
_entry.id   6e75243897e4ccc45deb5fba62962b3a
#
_cell.length_a   1.000
_cell.length_b   1.000
_cell.length_c   1.000
_cell.angle_alpha   90.00
_cell.angle_beta   90.00
_cell.angle_gamma   90.00
#
_symmetry.space_group_name_H-M   'P 1'
#
loop_
_entity.id
_entity.type
_entity.pdbx_description
1 polymer ?
#
loop_
_entity_poly.entity_id
_entity_poly.type
_entity_poly.pdbx_seq_one_letter_code
_entity_poly.pdbx_strand_id
1 'polypeptide(L)'
;GIMYQEGLPLVDEGAYTFSIFCDDSSESGEFIMLDEFKKQTNVDVDLKIYPYETATERLNLDLNSGDYADVIGGWTLSDNAILTYGVNQGVFIPLEDYFEKYCPNISAILDLPGVREKMTAPDGHIYTIPYVCADSTVGYSPYINTKWLENVGMSMPTTTDEFEAVLKAFKEQDANGNGDASDEIPFSTDPNNKHIEAMAGYFGLPMNKLGIAIQNEKVVYGGVSDTYREFLSWFHKLYAEGLVDVELYTQDSSTWEGKGNQDLYGVSI
;
A
#
# COMPACT_ATOMS: atom_id res chain seq x y z
N GLY A 1 -31.84 -9.17 -17.78
CA GLY A 1 -32.00 -9.37 -16.34
C GLY A 1 -32.77 -8.21 -15.74
N ILE A 2 -33.63 -8.49 -14.80
CA ILE A 2 -34.39 -7.45 -14.09
C ILE A 2 -33.53 -7.04 -12.90
N MET A 3 -33.05 -5.80 -12.92
CA MET A 3 -32.42 -5.20 -11.77
C MET A 3 -33.53 -4.61 -10.88
N TYR A 4 -33.56 -4.99 -9.59
CA TYR A 4 -34.50 -4.41 -8.64
C TYR A 4 -34.10 -2.97 -8.33
N GLN A 5 -35.09 -2.08 -8.22
CA GLN A 5 -34.83 -0.65 -8.02
C GLN A 5 -34.57 -0.29 -6.57
N GLU A 6 -34.99 -1.11 -5.62
CA GLU A 6 -34.82 -0.89 -4.18
C GLU A 6 -34.61 -2.21 -3.45
N GLY A 7 -33.72 -2.19 -2.45
CA GLY A 7 -33.46 -3.32 -1.55
C GLY A 7 -32.54 -4.40 -2.12
N LEU A 8 -32.47 -5.50 -1.40
CA LEU A 8 -31.70 -6.69 -1.77
C LEU A 8 -32.67 -7.89 -1.92
N PRO A 9 -32.37 -8.82 -2.83
CA PRO A 9 -31.23 -8.87 -3.74
C PRO A 9 -31.31 -7.83 -4.86
N LEU A 10 -30.20 -7.59 -5.56
CA LEU A 10 -30.16 -6.61 -6.68
C LEU A 10 -30.74 -7.17 -7.96
N VAL A 11 -30.60 -8.46 -8.20
CA VAL A 11 -31.04 -9.16 -9.41
C VAL A 11 -31.58 -10.55 -9.07
N ASP A 12 -32.23 -11.21 -10.02
CA ASP A 12 -32.55 -12.64 -9.89
C ASP A 12 -31.28 -13.48 -9.90
N GLU A 13 -31.30 -14.62 -9.20
CA GLU A 13 -30.16 -15.54 -9.10
C GLU A 13 -29.67 -15.96 -10.49
N GLY A 14 -28.35 -15.82 -10.72
CA GLY A 14 -27.71 -16.15 -12.01
C GLY A 14 -28.03 -15.20 -13.16
N ALA A 15 -28.73 -14.09 -12.91
CA ALA A 15 -29.14 -13.15 -13.95
C ALA A 15 -28.02 -12.20 -14.40
N TYR A 16 -27.03 -11.96 -13.54
CA TYR A 16 -25.95 -10.99 -13.82
C TYR A 16 -24.62 -11.41 -13.25
N THR A 17 -23.59 -11.26 -14.06
CA THR A 17 -22.19 -11.43 -13.68
C THR A 17 -21.43 -10.24 -14.17
N PHE A 18 -20.52 -9.71 -13.37
CA PHE A 18 -19.54 -8.74 -13.81
C PHE A 18 -18.11 -9.15 -13.45
N SER A 19 -17.17 -8.67 -14.21
CA SER A 19 -15.76 -8.98 -14.04
C SER A 19 -15.01 -7.88 -13.31
N ILE A 20 -14.11 -8.26 -12.40
CA ILE A 20 -13.22 -7.33 -11.70
C ILE A 20 -11.78 -7.72 -12.01
N PHE A 21 -10.99 -6.78 -12.51
CA PHE A 21 -9.54 -6.86 -12.51
C PHE A 21 -9.02 -6.48 -11.10
N CYS A 22 -8.17 -7.29 -10.51
CA CYS A 22 -7.59 -7.06 -9.19
C CYS A 22 -6.11 -7.43 -9.18
N ASP A 23 -5.29 -6.57 -8.58
CA ASP A 23 -3.92 -6.89 -8.23
C ASP A 23 -3.88 -7.41 -6.79
N ASP A 24 -3.31 -8.58 -6.59
CA ASP A 24 -3.16 -9.18 -5.27
C ASP A 24 -1.88 -10.01 -5.22
N SER A 25 -1.16 -9.91 -4.09
CA SER A 25 -0.01 -10.76 -3.80
C SER A 25 -0.41 -12.13 -3.26
N SER A 26 -1.67 -12.33 -2.85
CA SER A 26 -2.14 -13.59 -2.29
C SER A 26 -2.57 -14.57 -3.38
N GLU A 27 -2.01 -15.77 -3.36
CA GLU A 27 -2.39 -16.87 -4.25
C GLU A 27 -3.72 -17.54 -3.87
N SER A 28 -4.44 -17.06 -2.87
CA SER A 28 -5.54 -17.82 -2.29
C SER A 28 -6.92 -17.40 -2.78
N GLY A 29 -7.64 -18.36 -3.27
CA GLY A 29 -8.93 -18.25 -3.92
C GLY A 29 -10.19 -18.23 -3.06
N GLU A 30 -10.15 -18.07 -1.76
CA GLU A 30 -11.38 -17.96 -0.96
C GLU A 30 -11.58 -16.53 -0.44
N PHE A 31 -12.43 -15.80 -1.13
CA PHE A 31 -12.85 -14.45 -0.73
C PHE A 31 -14.22 -14.52 -0.04
N ILE A 32 -14.22 -14.69 1.28
CA ILE A 32 -15.45 -14.76 2.11
C ILE A 32 -16.41 -13.60 1.80
N MET A 33 -15.87 -12.43 1.52
CA MET A 33 -16.68 -11.24 1.20
C MET A 33 -17.41 -11.38 -0.14
N LEU A 34 -16.85 -12.07 -1.13
CA LEU A 34 -17.53 -12.30 -2.41
C LEU A 34 -18.68 -13.28 -2.29
N ASP A 35 -18.52 -14.32 -1.47
CA ASP A 35 -19.61 -15.27 -1.18
C ASP A 35 -20.77 -14.58 -0.46
N GLU A 36 -20.46 -13.74 0.53
CA GLU A 36 -21.49 -12.95 1.23
C GLU A 36 -22.13 -11.90 0.31
N PHE A 37 -21.36 -11.25 -0.56
CA PHE A 37 -21.87 -10.33 -1.57
C PHE A 37 -22.84 -11.04 -2.52
N LYS A 38 -22.45 -12.19 -3.07
CA LYS A 38 -23.32 -13.00 -3.94
C LYS A 38 -24.60 -13.41 -3.23
N LYS A 39 -24.51 -13.89 -2.00
CA LYS A 39 -25.65 -14.30 -1.19
C LYS A 39 -26.66 -13.17 -0.94
N GLN A 40 -26.16 -11.95 -0.72
CA GLN A 40 -27.01 -10.78 -0.48
C GLN A 40 -27.60 -10.20 -1.77
N THR A 41 -26.84 -10.21 -2.84
CA THR A 41 -27.17 -9.46 -4.07
C THR A 41 -27.69 -10.32 -5.22
N ASN A 42 -27.42 -11.61 -5.21
CA ASN A 42 -27.54 -12.55 -6.34
C ASN A 42 -26.67 -12.18 -7.56
N VAL A 43 -25.66 -11.34 -7.37
CA VAL A 43 -24.72 -10.97 -8.43
C VAL A 43 -23.49 -11.88 -8.37
N ASP A 44 -23.14 -12.47 -9.49
CA ASP A 44 -21.89 -13.22 -9.65
C ASP A 44 -20.72 -12.27 -9.99
N VAL A 45 -19.56 -12.55 -9.43
CA VAL A 45 -18.32 -11.81 -9.70
C VAL A 45 -17.30 -12.72 -10.35
N ASP A 46 -16.84 -12.35 -11.54
CA ASP A 46 -15.68 -12.99 -12.21
C ASP A 46 -14.43 -12.21 -11.85
N LEU A 47 -13.73 -12.71 -10.81
CA LEU A 47 -12.55 -12.04 -10.26
C LEU A 47 -11.30 -12.47 -11.04
N LYS A 48 -10.68 -11.53 -11.76
CA LYS A 48 -9.42 -11.73 -12.50
C LYS A 48 -8.27 -11.19 -11.66
N ILE A 49 -7.57 -12.09 -10.96
CA ILE A 49 -6.47 -11.73 -10.06
C ILE A 49 -5.14 -11.87 -10.80
N TYR A 50 -4.29 -10.86 -10.66
CA TYR A 50 -2.95 -10.83 -11.20
C TYR A 50 -1.94 -10.48 -10.11
N PRO A 51 -0.73 -11.10 -10.08
CA PRO A 51 0.32 -10.72 -9.15
C PRO A 51 0.65 -9.23 -9.30
N TYR A 52 0.86 -8.56 -8.17
CA TYR A 52 1.12 -7.13 -8.10
C TYR A 52 2.25 -6.68 -9.03
N GLU A 53 3.33 -7.47 -9.11
CA GLU A 53 4.52 -7.18 -9.92
C GLU A 53 4.23 -7.11 -11.42
N THR A 54 3.23 -7.85 -11.90
CA THR A 54 2.86 -7.94 -13.33
C THR A 54 1.54 -7.26 -13.66
N ALA A 55 0.78 -6.85 -12.65
CA ALA A 55 -0.57 -6.33 -12.82
C ALA A 55 -0.64 -5.09 -13.71
N THR A 56 0.32 -4.16 -13.57
CA THR A 56 0.37 -2.94 -14.41
C THR A 56 0.55 -3.26 -15.89
N GLU A 57 1.44 -4.18 -16.22
CA GLU A 57 1.67 -4.61 -17.60
C GLU A 57 0.43 -5.30 -18.16
N ARG A 58 -0.16 -6.20 -17.37
CA ARG A 58 -1.38 -6.91 -17.75
C ARG A 58 -2.55 -5.96 -17.98
N LEU A 59 -2.79 -5.01 -17.09
CA LEU A 59 -3.85 -4.02 -17.24
C LEU A 59 -3.68 -3.21 -18.54
N ASN A 60 -2.46 -2.78 -18.85
CA ASN A 60 -2.17 -2.07 -20.09
C ASN A 60 -2.46 -2.92 -21.34
N LEU A 61 -2.13 -4.22 -21.29
CA LEU A 61 -2.45 -5.13 -22.40
C LEU A 61 -3.96 -5.29 -22.58
N ASP A 62 -4.69 -5.52 -21.50
CA ASP A 62 -6.16 -5.69 -21.53
C ASP A 62 -6.84 -4.41 -22.05
N LEU A 63 -6.46 -3.24 -21.53
CA LEU A 63 -7.03 -1.95 -21.98
C LEU A 63 -6.73 -1.64 -23.45
N ASN A 64 -5.52 -1.94 -23.93
CA ASN A 64 -5.14 -1.71 -25.32
C ASN A 64 -5.78 -2.71 -26.30
N SER A 65 -6.03 -3.94 -25.87
CA SER A 65 -6.71 -4.95 -26.70
C SER A 65 -8.21 -4.78 -26.78
N GLY A 66 -8.80 -4.03 -25.83
CA GLY A 66 -10.25 -3.91 -25.68
C GLY A 66 -10.90 -5.10 -24.95
N ASP A 67 -10.11 -6.04 -24.41
CA ASP A 67 -10.59 -7.18 -23.62
C ASP A 67 -10.28 -6.94 -22.13
N TYR A 68 -10.98 -6.00 -21.54
CA TYR A 68 -10.81 -5.57 -20.17
C TYR A 68 -12.02 -5.91 -19.28
N ALA A 69 -11.80 -5.99 -17.98
CA ALA A 69 -12.85 -6.24 -17.01
C ALA A 69 -13.82 -5.05 -16.88
N ASP A 70 -15.04 -5.31 -16.41
CA ASP A 70 -16.06 -4.28 -16.19
C ASP A 70 -15.62 -3.27 -15.10
N VAL A 71 -14.88 -3.74 -14.11
CA VAL A 71 -14.35 -2.93 -13.01
C VAL A 71 -12.85 -3.20 -12.84
N ILE A 72 -12.08 -2.15 -12.58
CA ILE A 72 -10.67 -2.24 -12.25
C ILE A 72 -10.51 -1.88 -10.78
N GLY A 73 -10.09 -2.84 -9.96
CA GLY A 73 -9.78 -2.69 -8.55
C GLY A 73 -8.28 -2.81 -8.28
N GLY A 74 -7.88 -2.50 -7.05
CA GLY A 74 -6.49 -2.60 -6.61
C GLY A 74 -5.69 -1.31 -6.75
N TRP A 75 -4.37 -1.44 -6.62
CA TRP A 75 -3.42 -0.31 -6.58
C TRP A 75 -2.76 -0.01 -7.93
N THR A 76 -3.09 -0.79 -8.95
CA THR A 76 -2.47 -0.71 -10.29
C THR A 76 -2.92 0.50 -11.09
N LEU A 77 -4.09 1.07 -10.77
CA LEU A 77 -4.65 2.20 -11.50
C LEU A 77 -3.95 3.51 -11.11
N SER A 78 -3.13 4.05 -12.02
CA SER A 78 -2.42 5.31 -11.83
C SER A 78 -3.21 6.50 -12.36
N ASP A 79 -2.86 7.72 -11.89
CA ASP A 79 -3.41 8.97 -12.42
C ASP A 79 -3.21 9.09 -13.94
N ASN A 80 -2.06 8.60 -14.45
CA ASN A 80 -1.78 8.61 -15.88
C ASN A 80 -2.69 7.67 -16.66
N ALA A 81 -3.09 6.54 -16.08
CA ALA A 81 -4.06 5.64 -16.68
C ALA A 81 -5.46 6.30 -16.75
N ILE A 82 -5.86 7.04 -15.72
CA ILE A 82 -7.11 7.81 -15.72
C ILE A 82 -7.10 8.87 -16.83
N LEU A 83 -5.99 9.62 -16.97
CA LEU A 83 -5.86 10.60 -18.06
C LEU A 83 -5.91 9.94 -19.43
N THR A 84 -5.25 8.81 -19.60
CA THR A 84 -5.16 8.14 -20.91
C THR A 84 -6.48 7.49 -21.27
N TYR A 85 -7.01 6.64 -20.41
CA TYR A 85 -8.16 5.79 -20.72
C TYR A 85 -9.51 6.42 -20.36
N GLY A 86 -9.55 7.34 -19.40
CA GLY A 86 -10.73 8.14 -19.06
C GLY A 86 -10.83 9.37 -19.95
N VAL A 87 -10.00 10.38 -19.67
CA VAL A 87 -10.07 11.70 -20.29
C VAL A 87 -9.87 11.66 -21.81
N ASN A 88 -8.82 10.97 -22.29
CA ASN A 88 -8.45 11.03 -23.71
C ASN A 88 -9.15 9.98 -24.58
N GLN A 89 -9.37 8.77 -24.07
CA GLN A 89 -9.88 7.66 -24.88
C GLN A 89 -11.35 7.29 -24.58
N GLY A 90 -11.89 7.70 -23.43
CA GLY A 90 -13.27 7.41 -23.05
C GLY A 90 -13.54 5.91 -22.79
N VAL A 91 -12.50 5.13 -22.44
CA VAL A 91 -12.64 3.73 -22.02
C VAL A 91 -13.25 3.66 -20.63
N PHE A 92 -12.76 4.50 -19.71
CA PHE A 92 -13.41 4.69 -18.42
C PHE A 92 -14.53 5.71 -18.57
N ILE A 93 -15.66 5.45 -17.95
CA ILE A 93 -16.84 6.31 -18.01
C ILE A 93 -16.87 7.28 -16.82
N PRO A 94 -17.40 8.51 -17.00
CA PRO A 94 -17.70 9.40 -15.88
C PRO A 94 -18.70 8.78 -14.91
N LEU A 95 -18.47 8.89 -13.63
CA LEU A 95 -19.23 8.20 -12.58
C LEU A 95 -20.09 9.13 -11.73
N GLU A 96 -19.89 10.44 -11.76
CA GLU A 96 -20.55 11.40 -10.86
C GLU A 96 -22.07 11.33 -10.91
N ASP A 97 -22.66 11.26 -12.10
CA ASP A 97 -24.13 11.16 -12.28
C ASP A 97 -24.70 9.85 -11.70
N TYR A 98 -23.92 8.77 -11.80
CA TYR A 98 -24.30 7.48 -11.19
C TYR A 98 -24.22 7.51 -9.68
N PHE A 99 -23.21 8.19 -9.12
CA PHE A 99 -23.09 8.36 -7.68
C PHE A 99 -24.26 9.16 -7.11
N GLU A 100 -24.63 10.27 -7.74
CA GLU A 100 -25.75 11.08 -7.31
C GLU A 100 -27.07 10.32 -7.36
N LYS A 101 -27.26 9.52 -8.39
CA LYS A 101 -28.51 8.81 -8.60
C LYS A 101 -28.67 7.52 -7.80
N TYR A 102 -27.57 6.77 -7.62
CA TYR A 102 -27.65 5.39 -7.13
C TYR A 102 -26.80 5.14 -5.88
N CYS A 103 -25.87 6.03 -5.53
CA CYS A 103 -24.88 5.79 -4.50
C CYS A 103 -24.82 6.93 -3.47
N PRO A 104 -25.87 7.13 -2.65
CA PRO A 104 -25.93 8.27 -1.72
C PRO A 104 -24.76 8.27 -0.71
N ASN A 105 -24.26 7.11 -0.32
CA ASN A 105 -23.11 7.02 0.59
C ASN A 105 -21.80 7.49 -0.08
N ILE A 106 -21.60 7.21 -1.37
CA ILE A 106 -20.43 7.70 -2.12
C ILE A 106 -20.55 9.20 -2.33
N SER A 107 -21.74 9.71 -2.67
CA SER A 107 -21.99 11.14 -2.80
C SER A 107 -21.64 11.87 -1.50
N ALA A 108 -22.05 11.35 -0.33
CA ALA A 108 -21.70 11.92 0.97
C ALA A 108 -20.19 11.93 1.25
N ILE A 109 -19.44 10.93 0.78
CA ILE A 109 -17.97 10.89 0.89
C ILE A 109 -17.35 11.96 -0.03
N LEU A 110 -17.86 12.13 -1.24
CA LEU A 110 -17.38 13.15 -2.18
C LEU A 110 -17.60 14.57 -1.66
N ASP A 111 -18.58 14.78 -0.79
CA ASP A 111 -18.87 16.08 -0.19
C ASP A 111 -17.98 16.41 1.04
N LEU A 112 -17.11 15.47 1.46
CA LEU A 112 -16.11 15.76 2.47
C LEU A 112 -15.08 16.77 1.93
N PRO A 113 -14.52 17.65 2.79
CA PRO A 113 -13.59 18.69 2.36
C PRO A 113 -12.39 18.14 1.58
N GLY A 114 -12.18 18.61 0.36
CA GLY A 114 -11.04 18.27 -0.50
C GLY A 114 -11.15 16.92 -1.22
N VAL A 115 -12.19 16.12 -0.97
CA VAL A 115 -12.34 14.81 -1.63
C VAL A 115 -12.72 14.98 -3.09
N ARG A 116 -13.79 15.73 -3.36
CA ARG A 116 -14.25 15.96 -4.74
C ARG A 116 -13.18 16.60 -5.61
N GLU A 117 -12.45 17.59 -5.09
CA GLU A 117 -11.36 18.25 -5.82
C GLU A 117 -10.24 17.29 -6.18
N LYS A 118 -9.90 16.35 -5.27
CA LYS A 118 -8.86 15.35 -5.54
C LYS A 118 -9.30 14.27 -6.53
N MET A 119 -10.60 13.96 -6.56
CA MET A 119 -11.15 12.91 -7.43
C MET A 119 -11.47 13.40 -8.82
N THR A 120 -11.58 14.73 -9.01
CA THR A 120 -11.96 15.33 -10.29
C THR A 120 -10.76 15.40 -11.23
N ALA A 121 -10.88 14.77 -12.39
CA ALA A 121 -9.89 14.83 -13.45
C ALA A 121 -9.87 16.23 -14.13
N PRO A 122 -8.83 16.57 -14.93
CA PRO A 122 -8.72 17.90 -15.56
C PRO A 122 -9.86 18.30 -16.49
N ASP A 123 -10.61 17.34 -16.99
CA ASP A 123 -11.80 17.56 -17.82
C ASP A 123 -13.08 17.81 -17.03
N GLY A 124 -13.00 17.76 -15.69
CA GLY A 124 -14.11 18.02 -14.78
C GLY A 124 -14.91 16.78 -14.37
N HIS A 125 -14.51 15.59 -14.79
CA HIS A 125 -15.19 14.33 -14.51
C HIS A 125 -14.52 13.50 -13.43
N ILE A 126 -15.28 12.57 -12.83
CA ILE A 126 -14.80 11.60 -11.82
C ILE A 126 -14.86 10.19 -12.42
N TYR A 127 -13.73 9.50 -12.51
CA TYR A 127 -13.60 8.19 -13.14
C TYR A 127 -13.39 7.04 -12.14
N THR A 128 -13.27 7.34 -10.85
CA THR A 128 -12.94 6.34 -9.83
C THR A 128 -13.83 6.48 -8.59
N ILE A 129 -13.99 5.37 -7.87
CA ILE A 129 -14.66 5.37 -6.57
C ILE A 129 -13.67 5.87 -5.52
N PRO A 130 -14.02 6.85 -4.66
CA PRO A 130 -13.11 7.38 -3.66
C PRO A 130 -12.77 6.34 -2.60
N TYR A 131 -11.49 6.17 -2.32
CA TYR A 131 -10.98 5.49 -1.15
C TYR A 131 -10.56 6.55 -0.12
N VAL A 132 -11.34 6.70 0.94
CA VAL A 132 -11.09 7.68 2.00
C VAL A 132 -10.85 6.95 3.31
N CYS A 133 -9.64 7.10 3.85
CA CYS A 133 -9.28 6.56 5.15
C CYS A 133 -9.40 7.67 6.19
N ALA A 134 -10.27 7.49 7.19
CA ALA A 134 -10.56 8.51 8.20
C ALA A 134 -9.38 8.76 9.17
N ASP A 135 -8.41 7.84 9.26
CA ASP A 135 -7.38 7.82 10.30
C ASP A 135 -5.98 7.49 9.81
N SER A 136 -5.51 8.14 8.77
CA SER A 136 -4.08 8.07 8.42
C SER A 136 -3.23 9.11 9.15
N THR A 137 -3.49 9.35 10.42
CA THR A 137 -2.66 10.24 11.24
C THR A 137 -1.36 9.59 11.70
N VAL A 138 -1.27 8.27 11.61
CA VAL A 138 -0.04 7.52 11.90
C VAL A 138 0.74 7.40 10.58
N GLY A 139 1.79 8.20 10.45
CA GLY A 139 2.74 8.04 9.36
C GLY A 139 3.46 6.68 9.44
N TYR A 140 4.24 6.37 8.42
CA TYR A 140 5.09 5.19 8.44
C TYR A 140 6.08 5.29 9.59
N SER A 141 6.07 4.29 10.46
CA SER A 141 6.96 4.19 11.61
C SER A 141 7.51 2.78 11.69
N PRO A 142 8.77 2.59 12.04
CA PRO A 142 9.29 1.26 12.28
C PRO A 142 8.52 0.60 13.42
N TYR A 143 8.26 -0.67 13.25
CA TYR A 143 7.82 -1.56 14.32
C TYR A 143 8.90 -2.58 14.63
N ILE A 144 9.01 -2.93 15.90
CA ILE A 144 10.06 -3.81 16.41
C ILE A 144 9.40 -5.07 16.98
N ASN A 145 9.93 -6.23 16.66
CA ASN A 145 9.48 -7.49 17.22
C ASN A 145 9.80 -7.52 18.73
N THR A 146 8.76 -7.42 19.55
CA THR A 146 8.93 -7.37 21.02
C THR A 146 9.42 -8.70 21.59
N LYS A 147 9.12 -9.83 20.95
CA LYS A 147 9.64 -11.13 21.34
C LYS A 147 11.17 -11.20 21.15
N TRP A 148 11.67 -10.63 20.06
CA TRP A 148 13.10 -10.53 19.84
C TRP A 148 13.78 -9.65 20.88
N LEU A 149 13.15 -8.51 21.25
CA LEU A 149 13.66 -7.67 22.35
C LEU A 149 13.75 -8.47 23.66
N GLU A 150 12.72 -9.24 24.00
CA GLU A 150 12.71 -10.09 25.20
C GLU A 150 13.82 -11.14 25.15
N ASN A 151 13.98 -11.83 24.00
CA ASN A 151 14.99 -12.87 23.83
C ASN A 151 16.42 -12.34 24.01
N VAL A 152 16.71 -11.13 23.53
CA VAL A 152 18.03 -10.50 23.67
C VAL A 152 18.15 -9.64 24.95
N GLY A 153 17.11 -9.58 25.78
CA GLY A 153 17.12 -8.85 27.08
C GLY A 153 17.16 -7.33 26.92
N MET A 154 16.65 -6.77 25.85
CA MET A 154 16.65 -5.32 25.60
C MET A 154 15.25 -4.71 25.74
N SER A 155 15.20 -3.42 26.03
CA SER A 155 13.99 -2.63 26.10
C SER A 155 13.72 -1.93 24.76
N MET A 156 12.48 -1.46 24.56
CA MET A 156 12.11 -0.64 23.42
C MET A 156 13.01 0.61 23.33
N PRO A 157 13.70 0.83 22.21
CA PRO A 157 14.59 1.97 22.05
C PRO A 157 13.81 3.29 21.93
N THR A 158 14.38 4.35 22.49
CA THR A 158 13.82 5.71 22.48
C THR A 158 14.73 6.72 21.77
N THR A 159 15.94 6.32 21.43
CA THR A 159 16.94 7.10 20.71
C THR A 159 17.53 6.32 19.53
N THR A 160 18.17 7.01 18.60
CA THR A 160 18.87 6.38 17.48
C THR A 160 20.05 5.49 17.94
N ASP A 161 20.73 5.87 19.03
CA ASP A 161 21.83 5.06 19.60
C ASP A 161 21.29 3.78 20.23
N GLU A 162 20.18 3.85 20.97
CA GLU A 162 19.52 2.68 21.53
C GLU A 162 18.96 1.78 20.42
N PHE A 163 18.42 2.37 19.34
CA PHE A 163 17.96 1.62 18.18
C PHE A 163 19.10 0.86 17.51
N GLU A 164 20.25 1.50 17.29
CA GLU A 164 21.45 0.84 16.77
C GLU A 164 21.90 -0.30 17.68
N ALA A 165 21.88 -0.10 19.01
CA ALA A 165 22.24 -1.14 19.97
C ALA A 165 21.29 -2.36 19.90
N VAL A 166 19.99 -2.13 19.72
CA VAL A 166 19.00 -3.19 19.50
C VAL A 166 19.31 -3.96 18.22
N LEU A 167 19.56 -3.28 17.10
CA LEU A 167 19.90 -3.95 15.84
C LEU A 167 21.18 -4.80 15.97
N LYS A 168 22.18 -4.33 16.70
CA LYS A 168 23.42 -5.10 16.98
C LYS A 168 23.12 -6.35 17.80
N ALA A 169 22.29 -6.22 18.83
CA ALA A 169 21.90 -7.36 19.65
C ALA A 169 21.11 -8.39 18.81
N PHE A 170 20.23 -7.97 17.93
CA PHE A 170 19.52 -8.86 17.01
C PHE A 170 20.48 -9.61 16.09
N LYS A 171 21.48 -8.92 15.53
CA LYS A 171 22.49 -9.55 14.67
C LYS A 171 23.39 -10.56 15.36
N GLU A 172 23.74 -10.30 16.63
CA GLU A 172 24.80 -11.04 17.36
C GLU A 172 24.25 -12.22 18.18
N GLN A 173 22.94 -12.31 18.38
CA GLN A 173 22.29 -13.30 19.21
C GLN A 173 21.18 -14.01 18.41
N ASP A 174 20.78 -15.19 18.87
CA ASP A 174 19.59 -15.91 18.37
C ASP A 174 18.32 -15.17 18.83
N ALA A 175 17.99 -14.10 18.13
CA ALA A 175 16.94 -13.20 18.53
C ALA A 175 15.54 -13.75 18.22
N ASN A 176 15.39 -14.53 17.14
CA ASN A 176 14.14 -15.22 16.83
C ASN A 176 13.93 -16.48 17.68
N GLY A 177 15.00 -17.02 18.30
CA GLY A 177 14.94 -18.16 19.21
C GLY A 177 14.80 -19.50 18.50
N ASN A 178 15.22 -19.61 17.23
CA ASN A 178 15.15 -20.84 16.45
C ASN A 178 16.36 -21.77 16.64
N GLY A 179 17.41 -21.31 17.31
CA GLY A 179 18.65 -22.04 17.57
C GLY A 179 19.79 -21.76 16.58
N ASP A 180 19.61 -20.81 15.64
CA ASP A 180 20.62 -20.39 14.65
C ASP A 180 20.80 -18.87 14.70
N ALA A 181 21.83 -18.39 15.40
CA ALA A 181 22.13 -16.95 15.49
C ALA A 181 22.75 -16.36 14.21
N SER A 182 22.67 -17.02 13.08
CA SER A 182 23.26 -16.55 11.81
C SER A 182 22.24 -16.16 10.75
N ASP A 183 20.96 -16.38 10.99
CA ASP A 183 19.89 -16.12 10.05
C ASP A 183 19.11 -14.82 10.34
N GLU A 184 19.43 -14.12 11.44
CA GLU A 184 18.77 -12.87 11.80
C GLU A 184 19.12 -11.72 10.86
N ILE A 185 18.07 -11.05 10.40
CA ILE A 185 18.12 -9.78 9.69
C ILE A 185 17.62 -8.70 10.65
N PRO A 186 18.49 -7.84 11.21
CA PRO A 186 18.03 -6.87 12.20
C PRO A 186 16.95 -5.93 11.69
N PHE A 187 17.12 -5.42 10.46
CA PHE A 187 16.17 -4.52 9.80
C PHE A 187 15.95 -4.92 8.34
N SER A 188 14.70 -5.08 7.95
CA SER A 188 14.29 -5.24 6.54
C SER A 188 12.99 -4.47 6.29
N THR A 189 12.70 -4.10 5.06
CA THR A 189 11.43 -3.45 4.68
C THR A 189 11.07 -3.78 3.24
N ASP A 190 9.78 -3.61 2.91
CA ASP A 190 9.30 -3.75 1.55
C ASP A 190 9.95 -2.68 0.64
N PRO A 191 10.68 -3.10 -0.41
CA PRO A 191 11.38 -2.19 -1.31
C PRO A 191 10.42 -1.30 -2.13
N ASN A 192 9.19 -1.76 -2.37
CA ASN A 192 8.20 -1.00 -3.14
C ASN A 192 7.61 0.16 -2.33
N ASN A 193 7.56 0.03 -1.03
CA ASN A 193 6.98 1.05 -0.16
C ASN A 193 7.95 2.20 0.18
N LYS A 194 9.28 2.04 0.01
CA LYS A 194 10.33 3.08 0.16
C LYS A 194 10.10 4.05 1.32
N HIS A 195 9.74 3.50 2.48
CA HIS A 195 9.40 4.33 3.64
C HIS A 195 10.61 4.66 4.53
N ILE A 196 11.79 4.23 4.14
CA ILE A 196 13.05 4.52 4.85
C ILE A 196 13.22 6.02 5.06
N GLU A 197 12.81 6.84 4.10
CA GLU A 197 12.85 8.29 4.19
C GLU A 197 12.04 8.86 5.37
N ALA A 198 11.03 8.14 5.86
CA ALA A 198 10.29 8.53 7.06
C ALA A 198 11.18 8.56 8.30
N MET A 199 12.24 7.73 8.35
CA MET A 199 13.22 7.72 9.43
C MET A 199 14.05 9.01 9.52
N ALA A 200 14.09 9.85 8.46
CA ALA A 200 14.66 11.18 8.55
C ALA A 200 13.96 12.06 9.61
N GLY A 201 12.72 11.70 9.97
CA GLY A 201 12.00 12.32 11.08
C GLY A 201 12.71 12.19 12.43
N TYR A 202 13.52 11.15 12.65
CA TYR A 202 14.34 10.97 13.86
C TYR A 202 15.44 12.02 14.00
N PHE A 203 15.80 12.65 12.89
CA PHE A 203 16.75 13.75 12.80
C PHE A 203 16.08 15.12 12.73
N GLY A 204 14.74 15.19 12.93
CA GLY A 204 13.97 16.44 12.86
C GLY A 204 13.53 16.85 11.46
N LEU A 205 13.56 15.93 10.49
CA LEU A 205 13.09 16.15 9.12
C LEU A 205 11.97 15.15 8.74
N PRO A 206 10.76 15.30 9.28
CA PRO A 206 9.64 14.48 8.83
C PRO A 206 9.29 14.84 7.39
N MET A 207 9.51 13.93 6.47
CA MET A 207 9.21 14.12 5.05
C MET A 207 8.48 12.92 4.47
N ASN A 208 7.74 13.16 3.39
CA ASN A 208 7.09 12.09 2.64
C ASN A 208 8.08 11.39 1.68
N LYS A 209 7.62 10.31 1.02
CA LYS A 209 8.41 9.53 0.05
C LYS A 209 8.93 10.34 -1.16
N LEU A 210 8.41 11.55 -1.40
CA LEU A 210 8.89 12.46 -2.45
C LEU A 210 9.95 13.43 -1.92
N GLY A 211 10.35 13.32 -0.66
CA GLY A 211 11.30 14.23 -0.03
C GLY A 211 10.70 15.59 0.35
N ILE A 212 9.38 15.71 0.37
CA ILE A 212 8.70 16.96 0.73
C ILE A 212 8.44 16.99 2.23
N ALA A 213 8.83 18.07 2.87
CA ALA A 213 8.61 18.36 4.28
C ALA A 213 7.97 19.73 4.46
N ILE A 214 7.36 19.94 5.65
CA ILE A 214 6.90 21.27 6.08
C ILE A 214 7.79 21.70 7.24
N GLN A 215 8.54 22.78 7.04
CA GLN A 215 9.37 23.39 8.06
C GLN A 215 9.04 24.88 8.18
N ASN A 216 8.76 25.32 9.41
CA ASN A 216 8.38 26.72 9.67
C ASN A 216 7.26 27.24 8.75
N GLU A 217 6.20 26.44 8.61
CA GLU A 217 5.02 26.73 7.75
C GLU A 217 5.33 26.83 6.25
N LYS A 218 6.49 26.36 5.81
CA LYS A 218 6.90 26.37 4.39
C LYS A 218 7.09 24.95 3.90
N VAL A 219 6.66 24.73 2.68
CA VAL A 219 6.97 23.50 1.94
C VAL A 219 8.43 23.57 1.50
N VAL A 220 9.21 22.55 1.87
CA VAL A 220 10.63 22.43 1.53
C VAL A 220 10.92 21.08 0.92
N TYR A 221 11.93 21.02 0.05
CA TYR A 221 12.48 19.75 -0.42
C TYR A 221 13.59 19.31 0.53
N GLY A 222 13.32 18.30 1.35
CA GLY A 222 14.24 17.83 2.38
C GLY A 222 15.49 17.14 1.84
N GLY A 223 15.41 16.54 0.65
CA GLY A 223 16.48 15.74 0.07
C GLY A 223 17.83 16.43 -0.16
N VAL A 224 17.87 17.76 -0.10
CA VAL A 224 19.12 18.57 -0.22
C VAL A 224 19.58 19.17 1.11
N SER A 225 18.90 18.85 2.22
CA SER A 225 19.23 19.41 3.54
C SER A 225 20.40 18.70 4.20
N ASP A 226 21.10 19.39 5.10
CA ASP A 226 22.16 18.79 5.92
C ASP A 226 21.58 17.70 6.85
N THR A 227 20.39 17.91 7.38
CA THR A 227 19.67 16.92 8.21
C THR A 227 19.43 15.62 7.45
N TYR A 228 19.06 15.69 6.17
CA TYR A 228 18.90 14.48 5.35
C TYR A 228 20.24 13.77 5.11
N ARG A 229 21.33 14.55 4.95
CA ARG A 229 22.68 14.00 4.86
C ARG A 229 23.10 13.29 6.14
N GLU A 230 22.75 13.82 7.30
CA GLU A 230 22.99 13.15 8.60
C GLU A 230 22.25 11.83 8.69
N PHE A 231 20.97 11.83 8.35
CA PHE A 231 20.18 10.60 8.27
C PHE A 231 20.80 9.57 7.33
N LEU A 232 21.15 9.96 6.10
CA LEU A 232 21.75 9.05 5.12
C LEU A 232 23.12 8.50 5.61
N SER A 233 23.91 9.31 6.30
CA SER A 233 25.19 8.88 6.85
C SER A 233 25.00 7.84 7.96
N TRP A 234 24.01 8.05 8.82
CA TRP A 234 23.63 7.10 9.85
C TRP A 234 23.07 5.80 9.23
N PHE A 235 22.16 5.88 8.29
CA PHE A 235 21.58 4.70 7.66
C PHE A 235 22.63 3.91 6.85
N HIS A 236 23.54 4.61 6.17
CA HIS A 236 24.67 3.98 5.48
C HIS A 236 25.57 3.22 6.47
N LYS A 237 25.82 3.78 7.67
CA LYS A 237 26.57 3.08 8.72
C LYS A 237 25.87 1.78 9.11
N LEU A 238 24.55 1.82 9.38
CA LEU A 238 23.79 0.60 9.71
C LEU A 238 23.92 -0.45 8.60
N TYR A 239 23.79 -0.04 7.34
CA TYR A 239 23.93 -0.94 6.20
C TYR A 239 25.36 -1.54 6.12
N ALA A 240 26.39 -0.71 6.25
CA ALA A 240 27.78 -1.14 6.20
C ALA A 240 28.18 -2.10 7.34
N GLU A 241 27.54 -1.95 8.51
CA GLU A 241 27.70 -2.85 9.65
C GLU A 241 26.87 -4.15 9.51
N GLY A 242 26.09 -4.29 8.44
CA GLY A 242 25.21 -5.45 8.17
C GLY A 242 24.04 -5.53 9.15
N LEU A 243 23.55 -4.38 9.62
CA LEU A 243 22.36 -4.25 10.46
C LEU A 243 21.08 -4.06 9.65
N VAL A 244 21.24 -3.92 8.34
CA VAL A 244 20.14 -3.77 7.37
C VAL A 244 20.25 -4.91 6.36
N ASP A 245 19.11 -5.42 5.94
CA ASP A 245 19.03 -6.47 4.92
C ASP A 245 19.86 -6.11 3.69
N VAL A 246 20.76 -6.99 3.29
CA VAL A 246 21.63 -6.77 2.13
C VAL A 246 20.84 -6.72 0.83
N GLU A 247 19.68 -7.37 0.80
CA GLU A 247 18.77 -7.40 -0.34
C GLU A 247 17.73 -6.27 -0.34
N LEU A 248 17.80 -5.33 0.63
CA LEU A 248 16.82 -4.27 0.82
C LEU A 248 16.42 -3.53 -0.46
N TYR A 249 17.34 -3.35 -1.39
CA TYR A 249 17.12 -2.63 -2.64
C TYR A 249 16.92 -3.54 -3.87
N THR A 250 16.99 -4.84 -3.70
CA THR A 250 16.96 -5.82 -4.80
C THR A 250 15.90 -6.89 -4.64
N GLN A 251 15.39 -7.10 -3.42
CA GLN A 251 14.28 -8.02 -3.18
C GLN A 251 12.97 -7.42 -3.70
N ASP A 252 11.99 -8.27 -3.96
CA ASP A 252 10.60 -7.91 -4.20
C ASP A 252 9.75 -8.04 -2.91
N SER A 253 8.50 -7.59 -2.97
CA SER A 253 7.59 -7.66 -1.81
C SER A 253 7.35 -9.09 -1.37
N SER A 254 7.23 -10.04 -2.29
CA SER A 254 6.98 -11.45 -1.94
C SER A 254 8.17 -12.09 -1.21
N THR A 255 9.39 -11.73 -1.57
CA THR A 255 10.61 -12.14 -0.87
C THR A 255 10.66 -11.56 0.55
N TRP A 256 10.35 -10.26 0.69
CA TRP A 256 10.27 -9.62 2.01
C TRP A 256 9.19 -10.25 2.90
N GLU A 257 7.98 -10.48 2.38
CA GLU A 257 6.91 -11.18 3.09
C GLU A 257 7.33 -12.61 3.50
N GLY A 258 7.99 -13.32 2.59
CA GLY A 258 8.52 -14.66 2.85
C GLY A 258 9.51 -14.70 4.03
N LYS A 259 10.39 -13.70 4.13
CA LYS A 259 11.30 -13.52 5.29
C LYS A 259 10.51 -13.25 6.59
N GLY A 260 9.47 -12.41 6.53
CA GLY A 260 8.60 -12.13 7.66
C GLY A 260 7.83 -13.35 8.17
N ASN A 261 7.27 -14.13 7.24
CA ASN A 261 6.57 -15.37 7.57
C ASN A 261 7.47 -16.43 8.23
N GLN A 262 8.79 -16.34 8.04
CA GLN A 262 9.79 -17.20 8.66
C GLN A 262 10.40 -16.58 9.92
N ASP A 263 9.92 -15.42 10.38
CA ASP A 263 10.44 -14.69 11.55
C ASP A 263 11.94 -14.35 11.42
N LEU A 264 12.37 -13.93 10.20
CA LEU A 264 13.79 -13.68 9.91
C LEU A 264 14.22 -12.23 10.14
N TYR A 265 13.31 -11.28 10.32
CA TYR A 265 13.71 -9.90 10.61
C TYR A 265 13.03 -9.34 11.85
N GLY A 266 13.82 -8.56 12.62
CA GLY A 266 13.40 -8.01 13.90
C GLY A 266 12.72 -6.64 13.82
N VAL A 267 13.04 -5.85 12.80
CA VAL A 267 12.48 -4.50 12.59
C VAL A 267 12.04 -4.35 11.13
N SER A 268 10.89 -3.70 10.93
CA SER A 268 10.41 -3.31 9.61
C SER A 268 9.64 -1.98 9.65
N ILE A 269 9.43 -1.36 8.49
CA ILE A 269 8.58 -0.16 8.30
C ILE A 269 7.44 -0.52 7.37
#